data_6af2d90f9de600b666afb2f6374d80ee
#
_entry.id   6af2d90f9de600b666afb2f6374d80ee
#
_cell.length_a   1.000
_cell.length_b   1.000
_cell.length_c   1.000
_cell.angle_alpha   90.00
_cell.angle_beta   90.00
_cell.angle_gamma   90.00
#
_symmetry.space_group_name_H-M   'P 1'
#
loop_
_entity.id
_entity.type
_entity.pdbx_description
1 polymer ?
#
loop_
_entity_poly.entity_id
_entity_poly.type
_entity_poly.pdbx_seq_one_letter_code
_entity_poly.pdbx_strand_id
1 'polypeptide(L)'
;MDKPLVWLHGAVKTPPFSKKARIEAGILLRLHQRGELIEMPRSRPMPAIGSRCHELRITDANVSWRAVYRVDAEAIVLLEVFAKKTSKTPNRIINLCRKRIREYDSE
;
A
#
# COMPACT_ATOMS: atom_id res chain seq x y z
N MET A 1 -18.24 -6.84 -8.00
CA MET A 1 -17.41 -6.19 -9.04
C MET A 1 -16.07 -5.83 -8.42
N ASP A 2 -14.99 -6.10 -9.14
CA ASP A 2 -13.65 -5.83 -8.64
C ASP A 2 -13.35 -4.33 -8.62
N LYS A 3 -12.63 -3.90 -7.57
CA LYS A 3 -12.21 -2.50 -7.46
C LYS A 3 -10.94 -2.29 -8.28
N PRO A 4 -10.84 -1.21 -9.04
CA PRO A 4 -9.59 -0.88 -9.73
C PRO A 4 -8.52 -0.41 -8.74
N LEU A 5 -7.26 -0.55 -9.15
CA LEU A 5 -6.12 0.03 -8.44
C LEU A 5 -5.87 1.42 -9.02
N VAL A 6 -5.77 2.40 -8.14
CA VAL A 6 -5.40 3.77 -8.53
C VAL A 6 -4.04 4.07 -7.91
N TRP A 7 -3.02 4.24 -8.74
CA TRP A 7 -1.65 4.49 -8.31
C TRP A 7 -1.39 5.99 -8.29
N LEU A 8 -1.34 6.57 -7.10
CA LEU A 8 -0.98 7.99 -6.97
C LEU A 8 0.54 8.15 -7.02
N HIS A 9 1.27 7.20 -6.44
CA HIS A 9 2.72 7.21 -6.48
C HIS A 9 3.27 5.82 -6.19
N GLY A 10 4.45 5.54 -6.75
CA GLY A 10 5.13 4.28 -6.58
C GLY A 10 4.67 3.22 -7.57
N ALA A 11 5.35 2.10 -7.55
CA ALA A 11 5.05 0.96 -8.40
C ALA A 11 5.58 -0.32 -7.78
N VAL A 12 4.99 -1.43 -8.15
CA VAL A 12 5.48 -2.75 -7.78
C VAL A 12 6.02 -3.40 -9.06
N LYS A 13 7.32 -3.36 -9.23
CA LYS A 13 7.98 -3.85 -10.45
C LYS A 13 9.35 -4.43 -10.16
N THR A 14 9.86 -5.22 -11.06
CA THR A 14 11.20 -5.79 -11.00
C THR A 14 12.09 -5.11 -12.03
N PRO A 15 13.25 -4.52 -11.68
CA PRO A 15 13.64 -4.17 -10.32
C PRO A 15 12.83 -3.01 -9.77
N PRO A 16 12.85 -2.67 -8.48
CA PRO A 16 13.69 -3.23 -7.42
C PRO A 16 13.08 -4.42 -6.68
N PHE A 17 11.80 -4.73 -6.87
CA PHE A 17 11.21 -5.93 -6.26
C PHE A 17 11.82 -7.18 -6.91
N SER A 18 12.07 -8.23 -6.10
CA SER A 18 12.34 -9.55 -6.69
C SER A 18 11.07 -10.03 -7.42
N LYS A 19 11.24 -10.99 -8.33
CA LYS A 19 10.10 -11.60 -9.01
C LYS A 19 9.11 -12.19 -8.01
N LYS A 20 9.62 -12.88 -6.98
CA LYS A 20 8.80 -13.50 -5.95
C LYS A 20 8.00 -12.46 -5.16
N ALA A 21 8.65 -11.38 -4.72
CA ALA A 21 7.99 -10.31 -3.96
C ALA A 21 6.95 -9.58 -4.82
N ARG A 22 7.26 -9.35 -6.10
CA ARG A 22 6.32 -8.74 -7.03
C ARG A 22 5.06 -9.57 -7.21
N ILE A 23 5.22 -10.89 -7.35
CA ILE A 23 4.09 -11.80 -7.47
C ILE A 23 3.25 -11.81 -6.20
N GLU A 24 3.88 -11.86 -5.03
CA GLU A 24 3.18 -11.80 -3.75
C GLU A 24 2.37 -10.51 -3.60
N ALA A 25 2.97 -9.36 -3.92
CA ALA A 25 2.28 -8.08 -3.89
C ALA A 25 1.07 -8.08 -4.82
N GLY A 26 1.23 -8.62 -6.01
CA GLY A 26 0.14 -8.72 -6.98
C GLY A 26 -1.01 -9.58 -6.47
N ILE A 27 -0.71 -10.69 -5.84
CA ILE A 27 -1.73 -11.57 -5.24
C ILE A 27 -2.50 -10.84 -4.15
N LEU A 28 -1.79 -10.17 -3.22
CA LEU A 28 -2.42 -9.46 -2.12
C LEU A 28 -3.29 -8.31 -2.61
N LEU A 29 -2.82 -7.54 -3.59
CA LEU A 29 -3.61 -6.46 -4.18
C LEU A 29 -4.84 -7.01 -4.89
N ARG A 30 -4.71 -8.14 -5.57
CA ARG A 30 -5.84 -8.78 -6.24
C ARG A 30 -6.92 -9.22 -5.25
N LEU A 31 -6.53 -9.74 -4.08
CA LEU A 31 -7.48 -10.08 -3.02
C LEU A 31 -8.25 -8.84 -2.54
N HIS A 32 -7.55 -7.73 -2.35
CA HIS A 32 -8.21 -6.47 -1.98
C HIS A 32 -9.19 -5.99 -3.06
N GLN A 33 -8.83 -6.13 -4.32
CA GLN A 33 -9.71 -5.74 -5.42
C GLN A 33 -11.02 -6.53 -5.41
N ARG A 34 -10.96 -7.78 -4.95
CA ARG A 34 -12.14 -8.64 -4.81
C ARG A 34 -12.95 -8.35 -3.57
N GLY A 35 -12.51 -7.43 -2.72
CA GLY A 35 -13.19 -7.09 -1.48
C GLY A 35 -12.83 -7.99 -0.31
N GLU A 36 -11.80 -8.81 -0.43
CA GLU A 36 -11.36 -9.67 0.68
C GLU A 36 -10.56 -8.88 1.68
N LEU A 37 -10.80 -9.15 2.96
CA LEU A 37 -10.08 -8.53 4.06
C LEU A 37 -8.74 -9.24 4.26
N ILE A 38 -7.65 -8.45 4.24
CA ILE A 38 -6.32 -8.96 4.55
C ILE A 38 -5.93 -8.45 5.92
N GLU A 39 -5.62 -9.39 6.81
CA GLU A 39 -5.30 -9.08 8.20
C GLU A 39 -3.79 -9.09 8.45
N MET A 40 -3.40 -8.67 9.67
CA MET A 40 -2.02 -8.77 10.10
C MET A 40 -1.56 -10.23 10.07
N PRO A 41 -0.29 -10.48 9.76
CA PRO A 41 0.80 -9.50 9.60
C PRO A 41 0.94 -8.90 8.19
N ARG A 42 0.16 -9.35 7.23
CA ARG A 42 0.30 -8.94 5.81
C ARG A 42 -0.24 -7.54 5.55
N SER A 43 -1.25 -7.12 6.28
CA SER A 43 -1.80 -5.77 6.18
C SER A 43 -2.03 -5.22 7.58
N ARG A 44 -1.65 -3.97 7.79
CA ARG A 44 -1.72 -3.30 9.08
C ARG A 44 -2.50 -1.99 8.92
N PRO A 45 -3.50 -1.73 9.80
CA PRO A 45 -4.19 -0.43 9.78
C PRO A 45 -3.21 0.71 10.07
N MET A 46 -3.40 1.84 9.40
CA MET A 46 -2.57 3.04 9.55
C MET A 46 -3.45 4.25 9.89
N PRO A 47 -4.04 4.29 11.10
CA PRO A 47 -4.94 5.38 11.48
C PRO A 47 -4.25 6.75 11.50
N ALA A 48 -2.93 6.79 11.71
CA ALA A 48 -2.16 8.03 11.65
C ALA A 48 -2.24 8.70 10.28
N ILE A 49 -2.47 7.94 9.21
CA ILE A 49 -2.63 8.49 7.86
C ILE A 49 -4.07 8.89 7.61
N GLY A 50 -5.00 8.05 8.01
CA GLY A 50 -6.41 8.33 7.84
C GLY A 50 -7.26 7.07 8.02
N SER A 51 -8.59 7.26 8.02
CA SER A 51 -9.51 6.14 8.06
C SER A 51 -9.38 5.31 6.77
N ARG A 52 -9.60 4.02 6.86
CA ARG A 52 -9.50 3.06 5.76
C ARG A 52 -8.11 2.96 5.13
N CYS A 53 -7.08 3.53 5.78
CA CYS A 53 -5.71 3.44 5.32
C CYS A 53 -5.00 2.28 5.97
N HIS A 54 -4.20 1.58 5.17
CA HIS A 54 -3.47 0.39 5.60
C HIS A 54 -2.08 0.36 4.98
N GLU A 55 -1.21 -0.43 5.57
CA GLU A 55 0.13 -0.67 5.07
C GLU A 55 0.25 -2.15 4.71
N LEU A 56 0.43 -2.44 3.43
CA LEU A 56 0.69 -3.79 2.95
C LEU A 56 2.16 -4.12 3.18
N ARG A 57 2.44 -5.31 3.71
CA ARG A 57 3.78 -5.74 4.11
C ARG A 57 4.23 -6.89 3.23
N ILE A 58 5.32 -6.69 2.51
CA ILE A 58 5.87 -7.67 1.60
C ILE A 58 7.33 -7.91 1.95
N THR A 59 7.67 -9.16 2.28
CA THR A 59 9.03 -9.54 2.61
C THR A 59 9.77 -9.98 1.35
N ASP A 60 10.93 -9.39 1.12
CA ASP A 60 11.86 -9.77 0.09
C ASP A 60 13.18 -10.17 0.76
N ALA A 61 14.13 -10.71 0.00
CA ALA A 61 15.36 -11.33 0.54
C ALA A 61 16.03 -10.50 1.65
N ASN A 62 16.37 -9.23 1.34
CA ASN A 62 17.00 -8.34 2.30
C ASN A 62 16.26 -7.02 2.46
N VAL A 63 15.02 -6.97 1.98
CA VAL A 63 14.24 -5.74 1.95
C VAL A 63 12.84 -6.03 2.47
N SER A 64 12.34 -5.14 3.31
CA SER A 64 10.95 -5.17 3.76
C SER A 64 10.20 -4.09 3.03
N TRP A 65 9.39 -4.48 2.04
CA TRP A 65 8.60 -3.54 1.26
C TRP A 65 7.30 -3.19 1.95
N ARG A 66 6.87 -1.94 1.76
CA ARG A 66 5.59 -1.45 2.26
C ARG A 66 4.84 -0.74 1.15
N ALA A 67 3.55 -1.00 1.05
CA ALA A 67 2.66 -0.27 0.16
C ALA A 67 1.52 0.32 0.99
N VAL A 68 1.45 1.63 1.06
CA VAL A 68 0.38 2.33 1.79
C VAL A 68 -0.78 2.54 0.84
N TYR A 69 -1.97 2.16 1.27
CA TYR A 69 -3.17 2.25 0.44
C TYR A 69 -4.40 2.62 1.27
N ARG A 70 -5.41 3.15 0.59
CA ARG A 70 -6.73 3.43 1.19
C ARG A 70 -7.78 2.62 0.45
N VAL A 71 -8.67 1.98 1.20
CA VAL A 71 -9.78 1.20 0.62
C VAL A 71 -11.00 2.09 0.49
N ASP A 72 -11.30 2.51 -0.73
CA ASP A 72 -12.49 3.28 -1.04
C ASP A 72 -13.61 2.36 -1.52
N ALA A 73 -14.84 2.87 -1.58
CA ALA A 73 -15.98 2.10 -2.06
C ALA A 73 -15.77 1.62 -3.50
N GLU A 74 -15.10 2.43 -4.33
CA GLU A 74 -14.96 2.20 -5.77
C GLU A 74 -13.54 1.88 -6.23
N ALA A 75 -12.55 1.98 -5.34
CA ALA A 75 -11.15 1.81 -5.73
C ALA A 75 -10.26 1.47 -4.55
N ILE A 76 -9.12 0.87 -4.85
CA ILE A 76 -7.99 0.75 -3.92
C ILE A 76 -6.97 1.79 -4.36
N VAL A 77 -6.71 2.79 -3.52
CA VAL A 77 -5.86 3.92 -3.85
C VAL A 77 -4.47 3.71 -3.24
N LEU A 78 -3.46 3.53 -4.07
CA LEU A 78 -2.08 3.33 -3.65
C LEU A 78 -1.40 4.68 -3.45
N LEU A 79 -0.98 4.97 -2.22
CA LEU A 79 -0.45 6.26 -1.82
C LEU A 79 1.08 6.33 -1.91
N GLU A 80 1.76 5.25 -1.57
CA GLU A 80 3.22 5.18 -1.64
C GLU A 80 3.68 3.73 -1.55
N VAL A 81 4.81 3.44 -2.20
CA VAL A 81 5.52 2.16 -2.10
C VAL A 81 6.95 2.48 -1.69
N PHE A 82 7.44 1.87 -0.63
CA PHE A 82 8.78 2.17 -0.13
C PHE A 82 9.41 0.97 0.57
N ALA A 83 10.74 1.01 0.69
CA ALA A 83 11.50 0.04 1.47
C ALA A 83 11.57 0.52 2.91
N LYS A 84 11.11 -0.30 3.85
CA LYS A 84 11.10 0.06 5.26
C LYS A 84 12.41 -0.35 5.90
N LYS A 85 13.07 0.61 6.54
CA LYS A 85 14.37 0.40 7.18
C LYS A 85 14.31 0.50 8.70
N THR A 86 13.18 0.93 9.25
CA THR A 86 12.99 1.13 10.69
C THR A 86 11.75 0.39 11.16
N SER A 87 11.58 0.27 12.49
CA SER A 87 10.42 -0.41 13.07
C SER A 87 9.12 0.36 12.84
N LYS A 88 9.20 1.68 12.69
CA LYS A 88 8.04 2.54 12.49
C LYS A 88 8.04 3.11 11.07
N THR A 89 6.85 3.37 10.55
CA THR A 89 6.71 4.13 9.30
C THR A 89 7.17 5.55 9.56
N PRO A 90 8.13 6.07 8.79
CA PRO A 90 8.64 7.43 9.00
C PRO A 90 7.55 8.48 8.89
N ASN A 91 7.63 9.52 9.74
CA ASN A 91 6.68 10.64 9.68
C ASN A 91 6.64 11.30 8.31
N ARG A 92 7.77 11.33 7.62
CA ARG A 92 7.86 11.84 6.24
C ARG A 92 6.89 11.11 5.32
N ILE A 93 6.81 9.79 5.43
CA ILE A 93 5.90 8.98 4.62
C ILE A 93 4.44 9.22 5.03
N ILE A 94 4.17 9.30 6.33
CA ILE A 94 2.83 9.57 6.85
C ILE A 94 2.31 10.91 6.33
N ASN A 95 3.13 11.95 6.43
CA ASN A 95 2.77 13.29 5.99
C ASN A 95 2.57 13.36 4.48
N LEU A 96 3.41 12.67 3.73
CA LEU A 96 3.31 12.60 2.28
C LEU A 96 2.02 11.91 1.84
N CYS A 97 1.67 10.80 2.50
CA CYS A 97 0.42 10.09 2.21
C CYS A 97 -0.80 10.94 2.54
N ARG A 98 -0.77 11.67 3.67
CA ARG A 98 -1.85 12.59 4.02
C ARG A 98 -2.03 13.68 2.97
N LYS A 99 -0.93 14.24 2.46
CA LYS A 99 -0.96 15.25 1.41
C LYS A 99 -1.61 14.68 0.14
N ARG A 100 -1.21 13.49 -0.27
CA ARG A 100 -1.75 12.83 -1.46
C ARG A 100 -3.25 12.56 -1.33
N ILE A 101 -3.70 12.16 -0.16
CA ILE A 101 -5.12 11.95 0.11
C ILE A 101 -5.90 13.26 -0.09
N ARG A 102 -5.40 14.36 0.50
CA ARG A 102 -6.05 15.67 0.36
C ARG A 102 -6.15 16.11 -1.10
N GLU A 103 -5.05 15.93 -1.85
CA GLU A 103 -5.02 16.31 -3.26
C GLU A 103 -5.98 15.43 -4.08
N TYR A 104 -5.97 14.14 -3.83
CA TYR A 104 -6.85 13.20 -4.55
C TYR A 104 -8.32 13.47 -4.26
N ASP A 105 -8.67 13.70 -2.99
CA ASP A 105 -10.06 13.93 -2.59
C ASP A 105 -10.59 15.28 -3.07
N SER A 106 -9.72 16.23 -3.39
CA SER A 106 -10.11 17.55 -3.88
C SER A 106 -10.32 17.63 -5.38
N GLU A 107 -10.02 16.56 -6.11
CA GLU A 107 -10.21 16.51 -7.56
C GLU A 107 -11.67 16.32 -7.97
#